data_d2ca4b6e9160f95b47f4823bd9e6bb32
#
_entry.id   d2ca4b6e9160f95b47f4823bd9e6bb32
#
_cell.length_a   1.000
_cell.length_b   1.000
_cell.length_c   1.000
_cell.angle_alpha   90.00
_cell.angle_beta   90.00
_cell.angle_gamma   90.00
#
_symmetry.space_group_name_H-M   'P 1'
#
loop_
_entity.id
_entity.type
_entity.pdbx_description
1 polymer ?
#
loop_
_entity_poly.entity_id
_entity_poly.type
_entity_poly.pdbx_seq_one_letter_code
_entity_poly.pdbx_strand_id
1 'polypeptide(L)'
;MKKTILVFCLIAFFSDTAFAQLDSIRSNKNEFSIGYGLLPVSSFGFSPWSHYYPTEDNVGAIFATYTRRLTKVIGIGATYCFDPRVYNYYENPQTKEGPIAHLGESSHTLMFHLKINWLNTKYLNLYSKVGQGIMVWGYNLKEYQPDLFEINMPSNKFIDRINYAYQFVPIGVEVGTKRCAGFIQCGIGMEGIISIGFRYGLKDKE
;
A
#
# COMPACT_ATOMS: atom_id res chain seq x y z
N MET A 1 3.80 -35.57 -2.66
CA MET A 1 2.98 -35.80 -1.45
C MET A 1 3.71 -35.50 -0.13
N LYS A 2 4.96 -35.97 0.13
CA LYS A 2 5.65 -35.73 1.43
C LYS A 2 5.90 -34.24 1.72
N LYS A 3 6.19 -33.40 0.73
CA LYS A 3 6.44 -31.95 0.92
C LYS A 3 5.16 -31.15 1.26
N THR A 4 4.01 -31.57 0.73
CA THR A 4 2.73 -30.91 1.01
C THR A 4 2.25 -31.19 2.44
N ILE A 5 2.49 -32.40 2.95
CA ILE A 5 2.18 -32.78 4.34
C ILE A 5 3.04 -31.97 5.32
N LEU A 6 4.33 -31.76 5.01
CA LEU A 6 5.23 -30.96 5.86
C LEU A 6 4.76 -29.52 6.00
N VAL A 7 4.27 -28.90 4.92
CA VAL A 7 3.72 -27.54 4.94
C VAL A 7 2.44 -27.48 5.77
N PHE A 8 1.55 -28.47 5.64
CA PHE A 8 0.32 -28.54 6.45
C PHE A 8 0.62 -28.79 7.93
N CYS A 9 1.61 -29.64 8.27
CA CYS A 9 2.05 -29.84 9.65
C CYS A 9 2.69 -28.58 10.24
N LEU A 10 3.47 -27.84 9.47
CA LEU A 10 4.04 -26.55 9.91
C LEU A 10 2.93 -25.53 10.18
N ILE A 11 1.94 -25.42 9.30
CA ILE A 11 0.79 -24.51 9.50
C ILE A 11 -0.02 -24.92 10.73
N ALA A 12 -0.27 -26.22 10.95
CA ALA A 12 -0.97 -26.73 12.11
C ALA A 12 -0.17 -26.51 13.43
N PHE A 13 1.14 -26.69 13.41
CA PHE A 13 2.00 -26.46 14.58
C PHE A 13 2.06 -24.98 14.98
N PHE A 14 2.06 -24.07 14.00
CA PHE A 14 1.97 -22.63 14.27
C PHE A 14 0.60 -22.21 14.78
N SER A 15 -0.49 -22.88 14.40
CA SER A 15 -1.82 -22.57 14.90
C SER A 15 -1.98 -22.89 16.39
N ASP A 16 -1.50 -24.02 16.86
CA ASP A 16 -1.66 -24.42 18.27
C ASP A 16 -0.82 -23.56 19.23
N THR A 17 0.39 -23.17 18.84
CA THR A 17 1.24 -22.28 19.66
C THR A 17 0.74 -20.83 19.68
N ALA A 18 0.10 -20.36 18.61
CA ALA A 18 -0.49 -19.03 18.54
C ALA A 18 -1.73 -18.87 19.44
N PHE A 19 -2.51 -19.93 19.63
CA PHE A 19 -3.69 -19.90 20.49
C PHE A 19 -3.37 -19.99 21.99
N ALA A 20 -2.23 -20.57 22.38
CA ALA A 20 -1.86 -20.75 23.79
C ALA A 20 -1.34 -19.50 24.50
N GLN A 21 -0.88 -18.47 23.76
CA GLN A 21 -0.35 -17.21 24.35
C GLN A 21 -1.37 -16.07 24.44
N LEU A 22 -2.66 -16.39 24.49
CA LEU A 22 -3.75 -15.44 24.33
C LEU A 22 -4.02 -14.52 25.55
N ASP A 23 -3.30 -14.62 26.65
CA ASP A 23 -3.64 -13.93 27.92
C ASP A 23 -2.99 -12.56 28.14
N SER A 24 -1.97 -12.18 27.38
CA SER A 24 -1.37 -10.83 27.53
C SER A 24 -1.83 -9.85 26.46
N ILE A 25 -2.98 -9.29 26.63
CA ILE A 25 -3.78 -8.60 25.63
C ILE A 25 -3.31 -7.18 25.35
N ARG A 26 -2.95 -6.93 24.09
CA ARG A 26 -2.91 -5.61 23.49
C ARG A 26 -4.33 -5.26 23.03
N SER A 27 -5.09 -4.54 23.86
CA SER A 27 -6.52 -4.35 23.65
C SER A 27 -6.90 -2.89 23.47
N ASN A 28 -6.59 -2.30 22.30
CA ASN A 28 -7.38 -1.18 21.79
C ASN A 28 -8.28 -1.74 20.67
N LYS A 29 -9.60 -1.50 20.77
CA LYS A 29 -10.56 -1.96 19.75
C LYS A 29 -10.39 -1.22 18.45
N ASN A 30 -9.96 0.04 18.50
CA ASN A 30 -9.82 0.91 17.34
C ASN A 30 -8.37 1.34 17.15
N GLU A 31 -7.85 1.20 15.94
CA GLU A 31 -6.48 1.53 15.59
C GLU A 31 -6.47 2.41 14.34
N PHE A 32 -5.62 3.41 14.34
CA PHE A 32 -5.32 4.23 13.18
C PHE A 32 -3.84 4.09 12.86
N SER A 33 -3.49 3.94 11.59
CA SER A 33 -2.10 3.90 11.16
C SER A 33 -1.87 4.74 9.91
N ILE A 34 -0.66 5.26 9.81
CA ILE A 34 -0.15 5.95 8.63
C ILE A 34 1.16 5.29 8.23
N GLY A 35 1.37 5.12 6.94
CA GLY A 35 2.57 4.48 6.44
C GLY A 35 2.97 4.97 5.06
N TYR A 36 4.17 4.56 4.69
CA TYR A 36 4.79 4.80 3.42
C TYR A 36 5.23 3.48 2.81
N GLY A 37 4.93 3.26 1.54
CA GLY A 37 5.23 2.02 0.84
C GLY A 37 6.05 2.23 -0.41
N LEU A 38 7.04 1.37 -0.58
CA LEU A 38 7.90 1.33 -1.76
C LEU A 38 7.31 0.38 -2.81
N LEU A 39 7.43 0.75 -4.08
CA LEU A 39 7.03 -0.07 -5.22
C LEU A 39 5.57 -0.57 -5.12
N PRO A 40 4.57 0.32 -5.05
CA PRO A 40 3.18 -0.09 -5.11
C PRO A 40 2.88 -0.74 -6.49
N VAL A 41 1.91 -1.65 -6.55
CA VAL A 41 1.52 -2.34 -7.81
C VAL A 41 1.03 -1.35 -8.87
N SER A 42 0.48 -0.22 -8.45
CA SER A 42 0.21 0.91 -9.33
C SER A 42 1.44 1.34 -10.14
N SER A 43 2.67 1.19 -9.63
CA SER A 43 3.93 1.51 -10.33
C SER A 43 4.24 0.59 -11.50
N PHE A 44 3.62 -0.57 -11.59
CA PHE A 44 3.80 -1.51 -12.71
C PHE A 44 2.82 -1.25 -13.87
N GLY A 45 2.09 -0.13 -13.83
CA GLY A 45 1.18 0.29 -14.90
C GLY A 45 1.96 0.73 -16.15
N PHE A 46 1.49 0.27 -17.31
CA PHE A 46 2.05 0.65 -18.61
C PHE A 46 1.88 2.16 -18.84
N SER A 47 2.99 2.88 -19.07
CA SER A 47 2.93 4.18 -19.72
C SER A 47 2.40 3.99 -21.16
N PRO A 48 1.28 4.60 -21.55
CA PRO A 48 0.74 4.47 -22.90
C PRO A 48 1.59 5.14 -23.99
N TRP A 49 2.71 5.77 -23.63
CA TRP A 49 3.51 6.66 -24.46
C TRP A 49 4.89 6.07 -24.81
N SER A 50 4.90 4.97 -25.56
CA SER A 50 6.12 4.22 -25.90
C SER A 50 7.07 4.90 -26.89
N HIS A 51 6.75 6.12 -27.39
CA HIS A 51 7.56 6.81 -28.41
C HIS A 51 8.53 7.86 -27.82
N TYR A 52 8.33 8.22 -26.52
CA TYR A 52 9.20 9.15 -25.82
C TYR A 52 9.86 8.45 -24.64
N TYR A 53 11.04 8.90 -24.26
CA TYR A 53 11.79 8.34 -23.13
C TYR A 53 11.35 9.01 -21.82
N PRO A 54 10.42 8.43 -21.05
CA PRO A 54 10.05 9.00 -19.78
C PRO A 54 11.13 8.68 -18.74
N THR A 55 11.52 9.67 -17.95
CA THR A 55 12.13 9.43 -16.65
C THR A 55 11.02 9.46 -15.60
N GLU A 56 10.87 8.39 -14.85
CA GLU A 56 9.86 8.24 -13.81
C GLU A 56 10.47 8.57 -12.44
N ASP A 57 9.92 9.58 -11.78
CA ASP A 57 10.18 9.85 -10.37
C ASP A 57 9.04 9.25 -9.54
N ASN A 58 9.23 8.00 -9.09
CA ASN A 58 8.27 7.30 -8.26
C ASN A 58 8.53 7.59 -6.78
N VAL A 59 7.65 8.35 -6.17
CA VAL A 59 7.76 8.73 -4.75
C VAL A 59 7.31 7.58 -3.83
N GLY A 60 6.54 6.60 -4.35
CA GLY A 60 5.93 5.54 -3.54
C GLY A 60 4.56 5.95 -2.96
N ALA A 61 3.88 5.00 -2.33
CA ALA A 61 2.53 5.19 -1.82
C ALA A 61 2.52 5.67 -0.36
N ILE A 62 1.75 6.72 -0.08
CA ILE A 62 1.40 7.13 1.28
C ILE A 62 0.03 6.55 1.59
N PHE A 63 -0.13 5.91 2.74
CA PHE A 63 -1.42 5.34 3.09
C PHE A 63 -1.83 5.61 4.54
N ALA A 64 -3.13 5.69 4.75
CA ALA A 64 -3.78 5.82 6.03
C ALA A 64 -4.76 4.67 6.22
N THR A 65 -4.72 4.01 7.37
CA THR A 65 -5.50 2.80 7.64
C THR A 65 -6.24 2.96 8.96
N TYR A 66 -7.53 2.67 8.96
CA TYR A 66 -8.33 2.47 10.16
C TYR A 66 -8.66 1.00 10.30
N THR A 67 -8.39 0.41 11.47
CA THR A 67 -8.70 -0.99 11.78
C THR A 67 -9.50 -1.06 13.08
N ARG A 68 -10.64 -1.76 13.03
CA ARG A 68 -11.41 -2.15 14.22
C ARG A 68 -11.18 -3.61 14.52
N ARG A 69 -10.69 -3.92 15.70
CA ARG A 69 -10.54 -5.29 16.18
C ARG A 69 -11.90 -5.84 16.57
N LEU A 70 -12.31 -6.93 15.93
CA LEU A 70 -13.53 -7.68 16.29
C LEU A 70 -13.22 -8.69 17.39
N THR A 71 -12.06 -9.31 17.29
CA THR A 71 -11.56 -10.29 18.28
C THR A 71 -10.08 -9.98 18.59
N LYS A 72 -9.46 -10.78 19.45
CA LYS A 72 -8.01 -10.72 19.71
C LYS A 72 -7.17 -11.00 18.46
N VAL A 73 -7.70 -11.81 17.55
CA VAL A 73 -7.04 -12.30 16.34
C VAL A 73 -7.45 -11.51 15.11
N ILE A 74 -8.73 -11.15 14.99
CA ILE A 74 -9.33 -10.63 13.76
C ILE A 74 -9.62 -9.14 13.90
N GLY A 75 -9.15 -8.36 12.94
CA GLY A 75 -9.51 -6.96 12.73
C GLY A 75 -10.03 -6.74 11.31
N ILE A 76 -10.96 -5.82 11.17
CA ILE A 76 -11.47 -5.33 9.87
C ILE A 76 -11.29 -3.82 9.79
N GLY A 77 -11.18 -3.30 8.58
CA GLY A 77 -11.02 -1.86 8.43
C GLY A 77 -10.98 -1.39 7.00
N ALA A 78 -10.55 -0.14 6.85
CA ALA A 78 -10.38 0.50 5.55
C ALA A 78 -9.01 1.15 5.47
N THR A 79 -8.44 1.13 4.25
CA THR A 79 -7.17 1.78 3.91
C THR A 79 -7.40 2.71 2.75
N TYR A 80 -6.93 3.94 2.87
CA TYR A 80 -6.79 4.89 1.78
C TYR A 80 -5.32 4.99 1.41
N CYS A 81 -5.01 4.82 0.11
CA CYS A 81 -3.66 5.01 -0.43
C CYS A 81 -3.67 6.16 -1.44
N PHE A 82 -2.60 6.94 -1.41
CA PHE A 82 -2.28 7.98 -2.36
C PHE A 82 -0.89 7.72 -2.93
N ASP A 83 -0.80 7.59 -4.26
CA ASP A 83 0.46 7.32 -4.96
C ASP A 83 0.64 8.37 -6.07
N PRO A 84 1.42 9.44 -5.79
CA PRO A 84 1.77 10.45 -6.77
C PRO A 84 2.97 10.01 -7.61
N ARG A 85 2.93 10.30 -8.90
CA ARG A 85 4.00 10.02 -9.86
C ARG A 85 4.23 11.21 -10.76
N VAL A 86 5.45 11.32 -11.22
CA VAL A 86 5.87 12.37 -12.13
C VAL A 86 6.65 11.73 -13.27
N TYR A 87 6.24 12.01 -14.49
CA TYR A 87 6.94 11.59 -15.70
C TYR A 87 7.45 12.83 -16.42
N ASN A 88 8.75 12.85 -16.70
CA ASN A 88 9.37 13.86 -17.52
C ASN A 88 9.69 13.24 -18.87
N TYR A 89 9.17 13.82 -19.94
CA TYR A 89 9.37 13.36 -21.31
C TYR A 89 10.44 14.20 -21.99
N TYR A 90 11.41 13.52 -22.62
CA TYR A 90 12.52 14.14 -23.36
C TYR A 90 12.44 13.69 -24.81
N GLU A 91 12.77 14.60 -25.75
CA GLU A 91 12.91 14.24 -27.14
C GLU A 91 14.11 13.31 -27.35
N ASN A 92 15.23 13.64 -26.70
CA ASN A 92 16.41 12.79 -26.65
C ASN A 92 17.03 12.84 -25.25
N PRO A 93 17.05 11.73 -24.50
CA PRO A 93 17.60 11.69 -23.16
C PRO A 93 19.11 11.91 -23.08
N GLN A 94 19.83 11.89 -24.20
CA GLN A 94 21.28 12.13 -24.28
C GLN A 94 21.61 13.62 -24.49
N THR A 95 20.64 14.43 -24.91
CA THR A 95 20.80 15.88 -24.99
C THR A 95 20.52 16.48 -23.62
N LYS A 96 21.31 17.48 -23.23
CA LYS A 96 21.07 18.25 -21.98
C LYS A 96 19.92 19.25 -22.11
N GLU A 97 19.06 19.08 -23.10
CA GLU A 97 17.86 19.88 -23.28
C GLU A 97 16.83 19.53 -22.20
N GLY A 98 16.05 20.51 -21.76
CA GLY A 98 15.04 20.31 -20.74
C GLY A 98 13.90 19.38 -21.21
N PRO A 99 13.04 18.92 -20.31
CA PRO A 99 11.89 18.08 -20.67
C PRO A 99 10.93 18.86 -21.59
N ILE A 100 10.43 18.17 -22.63
CA ILE A 100 9.44 18.73 -23.57
C ILE A 100 8.02 18.72 -22.98
N ALA A 101 7.75 17.77 -22.09
CA ALA A 101 6.48 17.69 -21.38
C ALA A 101 6.64 17.06 -19.98
N HIS A 102 5.73 17.42 -19.10
CA HIS A 102 5.65 16.96 -17.72
C HIS A 102 4.25 16.41 -17.44
N LEU A 103 4.17 15.13 -17.13
CA LEU A 103 2.92 14.45 -16.77
C LEU A 103 2.93 14.12 -15.27
N GLY A 104 2.06 14.78 -14.52
CA GLY A 104 1.75 14.41 -13.15
C GLY A 104 0.61 13.41 -13.14
N GLU A 105 0.85 12.20 -12.65
CA GLU A 105 -0.21 11.21 -12.38
C GLU A 105 -0.42 11.06 -10.88
N SER A 106 -1.64 10.75 -10.50
CA SER A 106 -1.95 10.38 -9.11
C SER A 106 -2.97 9.26 -9.08
N SER A 107 -2.74 8.28 -8.21
CA SER A 107 -3.74 7.27 -7.92
C SER A 107 -4.29 7.43 -6.51
N HIS A 108 -5.61 7.33 -6.40
CA HIS A 108 -6.34 7.35 -5.15
C HIS A 108 -7.03 6.02 -4.97
N THR A 109 -6.70 5.31 -3.91
CA THR A 109 -7.20 3.94 -3.69
C THR A 109 -7.93 3.87 -2.36
N LEU A 110 -9.12 3.26 -2.37
CA LEU A 110 -9.88 2.92 -1.17
C LEU A 110 -10.08 1.42 -1.12
N MET A 111 -9.60 0.76 -0.06
CA MET A 111 -9.70 -0.68 0.14
C MET A 111 -10.32 -1.00 1.49
N PHE A 112 -11.15 -2.03 1.55
CA PHE A 112 -11.52 -2.71 2.79
C PHE A 112 -10.53 -3.84 3.05
N HIS A 113 -10.17 -4.08 4.31
CA HIS A 113 -9.20 -5.11 4.66
C HIS A 113 -9.61 -5.95 5.86
N LEU A 114 -9.09 -7.17 5.87
CA LEU A 114 -9.07 -8.11 6.97
C LEU A 114 -7.63 -8.23 7.47
N LYS A 115 -7.42 -8.04 8.78
CA LYS A 115 -6.13 -8.21 9.46
C LYS A 115 -6.23 -9.39 10.42
N ILE A 116 -5.30 -10.32 10.33
CA ILE A 116 -5.20 -11.50 11.20
C ILE A 116 -3.92 -11.37 12.01
N ASN A 117 -4.05 -11.27 13.33
CA ASN A 117 -2.92 -11.19 14.24
C ASN A 117 -2.54 -12.60 14.72
N TRP A 118 -1.33 -13.03 14.38
CA TRP A 118 -0.80 -14.38 14.69
C TRP A 118 -0.18 -14.43 16.09
N LEU A 119 0.58 -13.38 16.42
CA LEU A 119 1.20 -13.20 17.73
C LEU A 119 0.86 -11.80 18.21
N ASN A 120 0.34 -11.69 19.42
CA ASN A 120 -0.04 -10.41 20.00
C ASN A 120 0.44 -10.32 21.45
N THR A 121 1.68 -9.88 21.64
CA THR A 121 2.28 -9.68 22.97
C THR A 121 2.22 -8.21 23.41
N LYS A 122 2.78 -7.91 24.57
CA LYS A 122 2.81 -6.54 25.11
C LYS A 122 3.50 -5.53 24.19
N TYR A 123 4.58 -5.94 23.49
CA TYR A 123 5.42 -5.07 22.69
C TYR A 123 5.53 -5.49 21.22
N LEU A 124 5.20 -6.73 20.89
CA LEU A 124 5.34 -7.29 19.54
C LEU A 124 4.00 -7.84 19.06
N ASN A 125 3.64 -7.51 17.81
CA ASN A 125 2.51 -8.09 17.10
C ASN A 125 2.96 -8.55 15.72
N LEU A 126 2.66 -9.80 15.39
CA LEU A 126 2.81 -10.35 14.03
C LEU A 126 1.44 -10.51 13.40
N TYR A 127 1.32 -10.10 12.15
CA TYR A 127 0.04 -10.15 11.48
C TYR A 127 0.16 -10.43 9.97
N SER A 128 -0.94 -10.87 9.38
CA SER A 128 -1.20 -10.83 7.95
C SER A 128 -2.38 -9.93 7.65
N LYS A 129 -2.41 -9.36 6.45
CA LYS A 129 -3.51 -8.50 6.01
C LYS A 129 -3.85 -8.78 4.56
N VAL A 130 -5.15 -8.82 4.25
CA VAL A 130 -5.67 -8.87 2.88
C VAL A 130 -6.68 -7.75 2.71
N GLY A 131 -6.58 -7.02 1.62
CA GLY A 131 -7.47 -5.91 1.28
C GLY A 131 -7.90 -5.97 -0.17
N GLN A 132 -9.08 -5.42 -0.44
CA GLN A 132 -9.61 -5.24 -1.78
C GLN A 132 -10.45 -3.97 -1.86
N GLY A 133 -10.51 -3.37 -3.06
CA GLY A 133 -11.20 -2.11 -3.24
C GLY A 133 -11.13 -1.57 -4.65
N ILE A 134 -11.18 -0.26 -4.75
CA ILE A 134 -11.15 0.48 -6.00
C ILE A 134 -10.01 1.49 -6.00
N MET A 135 -9.44 1.70 -7.16
CA MET A 135 -8.42 2.71 -7.43
C MET A 135 -8.93 3.62 -8.55
N VAL A 136 -8.74 4.91 -8.35
CA VAL A 136 -9.09 5.96 -9.31
C VAL A 136 -7.81 6.66 -9.73
N TRP A 137 -7.64 6.81 -11.04
CA TRP A 137 -6.51 7.51 -11.62
C TRP A 137 -6.92 8.91 -12.06
N GLY A 138 -6.01 9.87 -11.82
CA GLY A 138 -6.09 11.21 -12.37
C GLY A 138 -4.73 11.63 -12.95
N TYR A 139 -4.75 12.56 -13.89
CA TYR A 139 -3.54 13.11 -14.47
C TYR A 139 -3.63 14.61 -14.71
N ASN A 140 -2.45 15.22 -14.75
CA ASN A 140 -2.24 16.64 -15.10
C ASN A 140 -1.06 16.72 -16.07
N LEU A 141 -1.32 17.10 -17.29
CA LEU A 141 -0.32 17.26 -18.36
C LEU A 141 0.06 18.75 -18.49
N LYS A 142 1.36 19.04 -18.44
CA LYS A 142 1.94 20.35 -18.77
C LYS A 142 2.89 20.17 -19.94
N GLU A 143 2.57 20.74 -21.07
CA GLU A 143 3.39 20.77 -22.27
C GLU A 143 4.27 22.02 -22.25
N TYR A 144 5.58 21.86 -22.45
CA TYR A 144 6.52 22.96 -22.55
C TYR A 144 6.80 23.33 -24.01
N GLN A 145 6.69 22.36 -24.93
CA GLN A 145 6.90 22.52 -26.36
C GLN A 145 5.74 21.84 -27.12
N PRO A 146 4.58 22.52 -27.23
CA PRO A 146 3.39 21.93 -27.85
C PRO A 146 3.58 21.57 -29.33
N ASP A 147 4.49 22.25 -30.03
CA ASP A 147 4.76 21.99 -31.45
C ASP A 147 5.45 20.64 -31.69
N LEU A 148 6.14 20.09 -30.68
CA LEU A 148 6.82 18.80 -30.74
C LEU A 148 5.99 17.65 -30.12
N PHE A 149 4.94 17.99 -29.40
CA PHE A 149 4.17 17.04 -28.59
C PHE A 149 2.70 17.08 -28.97
N GLU A 150 2.34 16.43 -30.10
CA GLU A 150 0.95 16.33 -30.53
C GLU A 150 0.18 15.33 -29.67
N ILE A 151 -0.40 15.76 -28.57
CA ILE A 151 -1.32 14.93 -27.78
C ILE A 151 -2.69 15.60 -27.72
N ASN A 152 -3.67 14.97 -28.36
CA ASN A 152 -5.10 15.33 -28.28
C ASN A 152 -5.72 14.89 -26.93
N MET A 153 -5.07 15.21 -25.81
CA MET A 153 -5.62 14.95 -24.47
C MET A 153 -6.04 16.24 -23.78
N PRO A 154 -7.13 16.21 -23.00
CA PRO A 154 -7.44 17.33 -22.12
C PRO A 154 -6.30 17.51 -21.12
N SER A 155 -5.89 18.75 -20.86
CA SER A 155 -4.76 19.10 -20.00
C SER A 155 -4.87 18.56 -18.57
N ASN A 156 -6.09 18.31 -18.09
CA ASN A 156 -6.37 17.83 -16.76
C ASN A 156 -7.57 16.91 -16.74
N LYS A 157 -7.43 15.75 -16.08
CA LYS A 157 -8.56 14.84 -15.82
C LYS A 157 -8.42 14.21 -14.42
N PHE A 158 -9.35 14.54 -13.53
CA PHE A 158 -9.32 14.03 -12.16
C PHE A 158 -9.66 12.53 -12.07
N ILE A 159 -10.60 12.06 -12.92
CA ILE A 159 -10.94 10.64 -13.02
C ILE A 159 -10.79 10.22 -14.47
N ASP A 160 -9.75 9.46 -14.77
CA ASP A 160 -9.56 8.87 -16.10
C ASP A 160 -10.01 7.41 -16.14
N ARG A 161 -9.61 6.64 -15.13
CA ARG A 161 -9.88 5.19 -15.04
C ARG A 161 -10.24 4.79 -13.63
N ILE A 162 -11.13 3.81 -13.53
CA ILE A 162 -11.45 3.11 -12.28
C ILE A 162 -10.99 1.67 -12.45
N ASN A 163 -10.13 1.22 -11.54
CA ASN A 163 -9.55 -0.12 -11.56
C ASN A 163 -9.79 -0.83 -10.21
N TYR A 164 -9.71 -2.15 -10.26
CA TYR A 164 -9.69 -2.97 -9.05
C TYR A 164 -8.38 -2.77 -8.30
N ALA A 165 -8.48 -2.64 -6.98
CA ALA A 165 -7.35 -2.50 -6.09
C ALA A 165 -7.29 -3.66 -5.10
N TYR A 166 -6.07 -4.11 -4.78
CA TYR A 166 -5.85 -5.16 -3.80
C TYR A 166 -4.57 -4.92 -3.00
N GLN A 167 -4.52 -5.54 -1.83
CA GLN A 167 -3.32 -5.64 -1.00
C GLN A 167 -3.27 -7.01 -0.35
N PHE A 168 -2.13 -7.68 -0.43
CA PHE A 168 -1.84 -8.91 0.28
C PHE A 168 -0.53 -8.75 1.04
N VAL A 169 -0.61 -8.79 2.37
CA VAL A 169 0.54 -8.74 3.28
C VAL A 169 0.63 -10.09 3.97
N PRO A 170 1.49 -11.02 3.52
CA PRO A 170 1.70 -12.30 4.19
C PRO A 170 2.26 -12.11 5.59
N ILE A 171 3.14 -11.13 5.80
CA ILE A 171 3.75 -10.86 7.08
C ILE A 171 3.93 -9.37 7.34
N GLY A 172 3.48 -8.93 8.51
CA GLY A 172 3.74 -7.61 9.07
C GLY A 172 4.15 -7.75 10.54
N VAL A 173 5.02 -6.87 10.96
CA VAL A 173 5.57 -6.80 12.32
C VAL A 173 5.28 -5.43 12.89
N GLU A 174 4.68 -5.37 14.06
CA GLU A 174 4.50 -4.14 14.84
C GLU A 174 5.29 -4.24 16.14
N VAL A 175 6.07 -3.21 16.43
CA VAL A 175 6.86 -3.08 17.65
C VAL A 175 6.49 -1.79 18.36
N GLY A 176 6.17 -1.89 19.65
CA GLY A 176 5.82 -0.72 20.47
C GLY A 176 4.80 -1.04 21.54
N THR A 177 4.13 -0.01 22.05
CA THR A 177 3.14 -0.12 23.13
C THR A 177 1.72 -0.37 22.60
N LYS A 178 0.75 -0.54 23.51
CA LYS A 178 -0.68 -0.62 23.16
C LYS A 178 -1.17 0.62 22.39
N ARG A 179 -0.67 1.82 22.74
CA ARG A 179 -1.08 3.06 22.10
C ARG A 179 -0.29 3.37 20.83
N CYS A 180 1.03 3.25 20.90
CA CYS A 180 1.91 3.65 19.80
C CYS A 180 2.81 2.47 19.42
N ALA A 181 2.89 2.16 18.12
CA ALA A 181 3.80 1.17 17.58
C ALA A 181 4.30 1.61 16.21
N GLY A 182 5.57 1.34 15.92
CA GLY A 182 6.07 1.30 14.57
C GLY A 182 5.73 -0.03 13.93
N PHE A 183 5.55 -0.04 12.61
CA PHE A 183 5.39 -1.29 11.87
C PHE A 183 6.24 -1.32 10.61
N ILE A 184 6.56 -2.54 10.21
CA ILE A 184 7.08 -2.88 8.88
C ILE A 184 6.28 -4.05 8.34
N GLN A 185 5.95 -4.02 7.06
CA GLN A 185 5.23 -5.11 6.40
C GLN A 185 5.78 -5.36 5.01
N CYS A 186 5.75 -6.63 4.61
CA CYS A 186 6.08 -7.06 3.25
C CYS A 186 4.82 -7.60 2.60
N GLY A 187 4.58 -7.22 1.33
CA GLY A 187 3.37 -7.64 0.63
C GLY A 187 3.40 -7.32 -0.85
N ILE A 188 2.24 -7.46 -1.48
CA ILE A 188 2.02 -7.11 -2.88
C ILE A 188 0.68 -6.38 -2.97
N GLY A 189 0.68 -5.20 -3.57
CA GLY A 189 -0.53 -4.40 -3.77
C GLY A 189 -0.30 -2.90 -3.72
N MET A 190 -1.36 -2.17 -3.38
CA MET A 190 -1.38 -0.70 -3.43
C MET A 190 -0.56 -0.02 -2.33
N GLU A 191 -0.31 -0.72 -1.21
CA GLU A 191 0.54 -0.20 -0.13
C GLU A 191 2.04 -0.44 -0.37
N GLY A 192 2.41 -1.05 -1.50
CA GLY A 192 3.81 -1.37 -1.87
C GLY A 192 4.27 -2.76 -1.45
N ILE A 193 5.47 -3.12 -1.93
CA ILE A 193 6.13 -4.40 -1.61
C ILE A 193 6.68 -4.37 -0.19
N ILE A 194 7.33 -3.28 0.20
CA ILE A 194 7.79 -3.04 1.56
C ILE A 194 7.16 -1.74 2.04
N SER A 195 6.55 -1.78 3.21
CA SER A 195 5.93 -0.59 3.80
C SER A 195 6.33 -0.45 5.26
N ILE A 196 6.52 0.80 5.66
CA ILE A 196 6.83 1.17 7.04
C ILE A 196 5.85 2.22 7.53
N GLY A 197 5.63 2.31 8.82
CA GLY A 197 4.76 3.34 9.34
C GLY A 197 4.54 3.28 10.84
N PHE A 198 3.55 4.05 11.26
CA PHE A 198 3.14 4.19 12.65
C PHE A 198 1.68 3.78 12.83
N ARG A 199 1.41 3.10 13.94
CA ARG A 199 0.06 2.77 14.40
C ARG A 199 -0.22 3.46 15.75
N TYR A 200 -1.40 4.03 15.85
CA TYR A 200 -1.95 4.62 17.09
C TYR A 200 -3.25 3.91 17.47
N GLY A 201 -3.29 3.38 18.69
CA GLY A 201 -4.49 2.76 19.26
C GLY A 201 -5.34 3.81 19.96
N LEU A 202 -6.59 3.97 19.52
CA LEU A 202 -7.55 4.88 20.11
C LEU A 202 -8.03 4.33 21.47
N LYS A 203 -8.21 5.22 22.44
CA LYS A 203 -8.75 4.84 23.75
C LYS A 203 -10.23 4.44 23.60
N ASP A 204 -10.58 3.23 23.99
CA ASP A 204 -11.99 2.85 24.06
C ASP A 204 -12.66 3.74 25.10
N LYS A 205 -13.78 4.36 24.73
CA LYS A 205 -14.67 4.99 25.71
C LYS A 205 -15.32 3.85 26.50
N GLU A 206 -15.10 3.84 27.79
CA GLU A 206 -15.86 3.04 28.75
C GLU A 206 -17.34 3.40 28.70
#